data_007727ce41e851177fbbac54a4b0b84d
#
_entry.id   007727ce41e851177fbbac54a4b0b84d
#
_cell.length_a   1.000
_cell.length_b   1.000
_cell.length_c   1.000
_cell.angle_alpha   90.00
_cell.angle_beta   90.00
_cell.angle_gamma   90.00
#
_symmetry.space_group_name_H-M   'P 1'
#
loop_
_entity.id
_entity.type
_entity.pdbx_description
1 polymer ?
#
loop_
_entity_poly.entity_id
_entity_poly.type
_entity_poly.pdbx_seq_one_letter_code
_entity_poly.pdbx_strand_id
1 'polypeptide(L)'
;VKGVKLMPTFRFDLNDEYSKKLEDAAAEKRMSIQEYIRYKLFNEITIFSVDEVIKRIQAGDYDGKEFTVPDVFTDEEWSQIDRGNAGVLGKNFYIHITENPELGISFVKDKTIKRRAVYTYKKG
;
A
#
# COMPACT_ATOMS: atom_id res chain seq x y z
N VAL A 1 17.70 -28.77 -0.40
CA VAL A 1 16.86 -28.67 -1.57
C VAL A 1 17.06 -27.31 -2.21
N LYS A 2 17.44 -27.34 -3.43
CA LYS A 2 17.65 -26.15 -4.19
C LYS A 2 16.30 -25.43 -4.37
N GLY A 3 16.28 -24.16 -4.04
CA GLY A 3 15.07 -23.37 -4.18
C GLY A 3 14.21 -23.25 -2.96
N VAL A 4 14.46 -24.07 -1.95
CA VAL A 4 13.77 -23.89 -0.68
C VAL A 4 14.59 -22.92 0.15
N LYS A 5 14.07 -21.73 0.28
CA LYS A 5 14.71 -20.72 1.09
C LYS A 5 13.93 -20.58 2.38
N LEU A 6 14.55 -21.01 3.48
CA LEU A 6 13.97 -20.82 4.79
C LEU A 6 14.18 -19.39 5.21
N MET A 7 13.11 -18.68 5.40
CA MET A 7 13.16 -17.29 5.87
C MET A 7 13.05 -17.31 7.39
N PRO A 8 14.08 -16.90 8.11
CA PRO A 8 14.00 -16.83 9.55
C PRO A 8 12.88 -15.90 9.99
N THR A 9 12.20 -16.28 11.05
CA THR A 9 11.17 -15.45 11.64
C THR A 9 11.71 -14.82 12.91
N PHE A 10 11.52 -13.52 13.03
CA PHE A 10 11.89 -12.80 14.25
C PHE A 10 10.62 -12.37 14.95
N ARG A 11 10.60 -12.59 16.26
CA ARG A 11 9.48 -12.22 17.11
C ARG A 11 9.94 -11.27 18.19
N PHE A 12 9.11 -10.32 18.50
CA PHE A 12 9.31 -9.46 19.64
C PHE A 12 7.96 -9.08 20.20
N ASP A 13 7.92 -8.86 21.52
CA ASP A 13 6.69 -8.47 22.19
C ASP A 13 6.83 -7.03 22.67
N LEU A 14 5.77 -6.26 22.50
CA LEU A 14 5.71 -4.88 22.95
C LEU A 14 4.59 -4.76 23.98
N ASN A 15 4.81 -3.98 25.02
CA ASN A 15 3.73 -3.64 25.92
C ASN A 15 2.76 -2.69 25.21
N ASP A 16 1.64 -2.42 25.85
CA ASP A 16 0.56 -1.63 25.21
C ASP A 16 1.05 -0.25 24.78
N GLU A 17 1.89 0.40 25.59
CA GLU A 17 2.41 1.71 25.26
C GLU A 17 3.23 1.69 23.97
N TYR A 18 4.18 0.76 23.88
CA TYR A 18 5.03 0.69 22.68
C TYR A 18 4.30 0.11 21.48
N SER A 19 3.34 -0.79 21.70
CA SER A 19 2.50 -1.28 20.61
C SER A 19 1.73 -0.14 19.96
N LYS A 20 1.14 0.73 20.80
CA LYS A 20 0.42 1.89 20.30
C LYS A 20 1.35 2.87 19.56
N LYS A 21 2.53 3.10 20.10
CA LYS A 21 3.51 3.98 19.45
C LYS A 21 3.88 3.46 18.06
N LEU A 22 4.08 2.15 17.95
CA LEU A 22 4.44 1.54 16.67
C LEU A 22 3.29 1.66 15.68
N GLU A 23 2.07 1.33 16.11
CA GLU A 23 0.90 1.43 15.26
C GLU A 23 0.65 2.85 14.78
N ASP A 24 0.75 3.82 15.68
CA ASP A 24 0.53 5.24 15.35
C ASP A 24 1.61 5.74 14.40
N ALA A 25 2.86 5.34 14.63
CA ALA A 25 3.97 5.77 13.77
C ALA A 25 3.84 5.21 12.35
N ALA A 26 3.47 3.93 12.24
CA ALA A 26 3.24 3.32 10.94
C ALA A 26 2.07 3.97 10.21
N ALA A 27 0.97 4.23 10.93
CA ALA A 27 -0.20 4.88 10.37
C ALA A 27 0.10 6.30 9.89
N GLU A 28 0.92 7.05 10.65
CA GLU A 28 1.32 8.39 10.26
C GLU A 28 2.07 8.39 8.92
N LYS A 29 2.88 7.36 8.70
CA LYS A 29 3.61 7.19 7.44
C LYS A 29 2.80 6.46 6.38
N ARG A 30 1.59 6.03 6.70
CA ARG A 30 0.72 5.25 5.82
C ARG A 30 1.38 3.96 5.34
N MET A 31 2.11 3.33 6.25
CA MET A 31 2.82 2.09 6.02
C MET A 31 2.23 0.98 6.86
N SER A 32 2.40 -0.27 6.41
CA SER A 32 2.16 -1.41 7.28
C SER A 32 3.21 -1.39 8.39
N ILE A 33 2.94 -2.13 9.46
CA ILE A 33 3.90 -2.23 10.56
C ILE A 33 5.22 -2.83 10.05
N GLN A 34 5.15 -3.88 9.22
CA GLN A 34 6.34 -4.50 8.66
C GLN A 34 7.15 -3.52 7.80
N GLU A 35 6.49 -2.77 6.94
CA GLU A 35 7.18 -1.79 6.11
C GLU A 35 7.80 -0.69 6.95
N TYR A 36 7.06 -0.24 7.97
CA TYR A 36 7.57 0.80 8.86
C TYR A 36 8.82 0.32 9.60
N ILE A 37 8.81 -0.92 10.08
CA ILE A 37 9.96 -1.51 10.77
C ILE A 37 11.16 -1.58 9.82
N ARG A 38 10.98 -2.04 8.59
CA ARG A 38 12.04 -2.09 7.58
C ARG A 38 12.58 -0.71 7.28
N TYR A 39 11.68 0.24 7.11
CA TYR A 39 12.04 1.63 6.86
C TYR A 39 12.90 2.20 7.98
N LYS A 40 12.50 1.96 9.24
CA LYS A 40 13.23 2.50 10.40
C LYS A 40 14.55 1.78 10.67
N LEU A 41 14.57 0.46 10.56
CA LEU A 41 15.78 -0.31 10.88
C LEU A 41 16.82 -0.26 9.78
N PHE A 42 16.39 -0.28 8.53
CA PHE A 42 17.29 -0.42 7.39
C PHE A 42 17.33 0.82 6.51
N ASN A 43 16.62 1.85 6.90
CA ASN A 43 16.49 3.08 6.12
C ASN A 43 16.02 2.79 4.69
N GLU A 44 15.17 1.80 4.55
CA GLU A 44 14.68 1.33 3.26
C GLU A 44 13.40 2.09 2.89
N ILE A 45 13.44 2.75 1.74
CA ILE A 45 12.26 3.45 1.21
C ILE A 45 11.58 2.50 0.24
N THR A 46 10.36 2.09 0.56
CA THR A 46 9.59 1.22 -0.33
C THR A 46 8.69 2.07 -1.23
N ILE A 47 8.51 1.60 -2.48
CA ILE A 47 7.56 2.22 -3.40
C ILE A 47 6.11 1.87 -3.05
N PHE A 48 5.90 0.86 -2.18
CA PHE A 48 4.56 0.39 -1.84
C PHE A 48 3.96 1.19 -0.69
N SER A 49 3.71 2.46 -0.95
CA SER A 49 3.05 3.36 -0.01
C SER A 49 1.87 4.03 -0.66
N VAL A 50 0.93 4.49 0.15
CA VAL A 50 -0.24 5.24 -0.35
C VAL A 50 0.21 6.50 -1.09
N ASP A 51 1.20 7.19 -0.56
CA ASP A 51 1.71 8.42 -1.19
C ASP A 51 2.29 8.14 -2.57
N GLU A 52 3.01 7.04 -2.73
CA GLU A 52 3.57 6.67 -4.02
C GLU A 52 2.47 6.28 -5.01
N VAL A 53 1.43 5.57 -4.56
CA VAL A 53 0.30 5.23 -5.42
C VAL A 53 -0.36 6.49 -5.94
N ILE A 54 -0.63 7.46 -5.06
CA ILE A 54 -1.26 8.72 -5.44
C ILE A 54 -0.38 9.48 -6.43
N LYS A 55 0.90 9.55 -6.15
CA LYS A 55 1.86 10.23 -7.03
C LYS A 55 1.84 9.62 -8.43
N ARG A 56 1.83 8.31 -8.53
CA ARG A 56 1.80 7.61 -9.82
C ARG A 56 0.49 7.82 -10.57
N ILE A 57 -0.64 7.88 -9.84
CA ILE A 57 -1.94 8.18 -10.44
C ILE A 57 -1.91 9.59 -11.04
N GLN A 58 -1.43 10.56 -10.28
CA GLN A 58 -1.42 11.96 -10.72
C GLN A 58 -0.44 12.21 -11.87
N ALA A 59 0.66 11.48 -11.90
CA ALA A 59 1.67 11.63 -12.94
C ALA A 59 1.38 10.82 -14.19
N GLY A 60 0.50 9.81 -14.09
CA GLY A 60 0.19 8.88 -15.17
C GLY A 60 -1.03 9.31 -15.98
N ASP A 61 -1.46 8.42 -16.86
CA ASP A 61 -2.58 8.63 -17.76
C ASP A 61 -3.82 7.89 -17.25
N TYR A 62 -4.29 8.27 -16.07
CA TYR A 62 -5.43 7.63 -15.42
C TYR A 62 -6.70 8.47 -15.41
N ASP A 63 -6.62 9.71 -15.87
CA ASP A 63 -7.77 10.61 -15.86
C ASP A 63 -8.91 10.04 -16.73
N GLY A 64 -10.08 9.90 -16.11
CA GLY A 64 -11.24 9.35 -16.79
C GLY A 64 -11.22 7.83 -16.99
N LYS A 65 -10.25 7.14 -16.41
CA LYS A 65 -10.09 5.69 -16.58
C LYS A 65 -10.32 4.95 -15.29
N GLU A 66 -10.73 3.69 -15.41
CA GLU A 66 -10.81 2.77 -14.28
C GLU A 66 -9.47 2.06 -14.13
N PHE A 67 -9.03 1.87 -12.89
CA PHE A 67 -7.76 1.20 -12.61
C PHE A 67 -7.80 0.52 -11.25
N THR A 68 -6.84 -0.36 -11.02
CA THR A 68 -6.63 -0.99 -9.71
C THR A 68 -5.29 -0.53 -9.16
N VAL A 69 -5.05 -0.75 -7.86
CA VAL A 69 -3.77 -0.36 -7.25
C VAL A 69 -2.57 -1.01 -7.96
N PRO A 70 -2.60 -2.32 -8.28
CA PRO A 70 -1.47 -2.91 -9.01
C PRO A 70 -1.18 -2.25 -10.36
N ASP A 71 -2.17 -1.65 -11.00
CA ASP A 71 -1.99 -1.04 -12.32
C ASP A 71 -1.00 0.11 -12.33
N VAL A 72 -0.78 0.78 -11.18
CA VAL A 72 0.17 1.89 -11.11
C VAL A 72 1.60 1.42 -10.92
N PHE A 73 1.80 0.11 -10.82
CA PHE A 73 3.12 -0.51 -10.72
C PHE A 73 3.36 -1.38 -11.94
N THR A 74 4.63 -1.60 -12.29
CA THR A 74 4.94 -2.59 -13.31
C THR A 74 4.72 -3.98 -12.73
N ASP A 75 4.57 -4.98 -13.60
CA ASP A 75 4.43 -6.36 -13.15
C ASP A 75 5.63 -6.79 -12.33
N GLU A 76 6.83 -6.37 -12.73
CA GLU A 76 8.06 -6.66 -12.02
C GLU A 76 8.04 -6.05 -10.62
N GLU A 77 7.65 -4.80 -10.50
CA GLU A 77 7.54 -4.15 -9.19
C GLU A 77 6.52 -4.86 -8.31
N TRP A 78 5.34 -5.10 -8.85
CA TRP A 78 4.25 -5.70 -8.07
C TRP A 78 4.58 -7.11 -7.60
N SER A 79 5.39 -7.84 -8.35
CA SER A 79 5.81 -9.18 -7.94
C SER A 79 6.65 -9.21 -6.67
N GLN A 80 7.17 -8.06 -6.25
CA GLN A 80 8.03 -7.96 -5.06
C GLN A 80 7.25 -7.72 -3.78
N ILE A 81 5.98 -7.36 -3.87
CA ILE A 81 5.17 -7.16 -2.68
C ILE A 81 4.54 -8.49 -2.24
N ASP A 82 4.58 -8.79 -0.95
CA ASP A 82 3.90 -9.99 -0.47
C ASP A 82 2.39 -9.74 -0.35
N ARG A 83 1.65 -10.84 -0.27
CA ARG A 83 0.19 -10.80 -0.27
C ARG A 83 -0.39 -10.02 0.89
N GLY A 84 0.17 -10.18 2.07
CA GLY A 84 -0.29 -9.47 3.26
C GLY A 84 -0.10 -7.97 3.14
N ASN A 85 1.08 -7.55 2.69
CA ASN A 85 1.38 -6.14 2.50
C ASN A 85 0.57 -5.55 1.36
N ALA A 86 0.29 -6.31 0.32
CA ALA A 86 -0.59 -5.86 -0.76
C ALA A 86 -1.99 -5.55 -0.24
N GLY A 87 -2.52 -6.41 0.63
CA GLY A 87 -3.82 -6.18 1.26
C GLY A 87 -3.83 -4.94 2.13
N VAL A 88 -2.79 -4.74 2.92
CA VAL A 88 -2.66 -3.56 3.78
C VAL A 88 -2.57 -2.28 2.93
N LEU A 89 -1.78 -2.30 1.87
CA LEU A 89 -1.66 -1.16 0.97
C LEU A 89 -3.03 -0.80 0.37
N GLY A 90 -3.76 -1.80 -0.11
CA GLY A 90 -5.08 -1.58 -0.68
C GLY A 90 -6.06 -0.99 0.32
N LYS A 91 -6.07 -1.52 1.53
CA LYS A 91 -6.94 -1.01 2.60
C LYS A 91 -6.60 0.44 2.96
N ASN A 92 -5.32 0.72 3.15
CA ASN A 92 -4.87 2.06 3.52
C ASN A 92 -5.16 3.07 2.41
N PHE A 93 -4.99 2.64 1.17
CA PHE A 93 -5.31 3.48 0.02
C PHE A 93 -6.80 3.83 0.00
N TYR A 94 -7.65 2.84 0.16
CA TYR A 94 -9.10 3.05 0.19
C TYR A 94 -9.51 4.04 1.28
N ILE A 95 -8.99 3.84 2.49
CA ILE A 95 -9.31 4.73 3.62
C ILE A 95 -8.84 6.15 3.31
N HIS A 96 -7.63 6.29 2.81
CA HIS A 96 -7.05 7.61 2.56
C HIS A 96 -7.83 8.39 1.50
N ILE A 97 -8.17 7.77 0.39
CA ILE A 97 -8.91 8.48 -0.66
C ILE A 97 -10.34 8.80 -0.25
N THR A 98 -10.92 7.96 0.60
CA THR A 98 -12.26 8.21 1.13
C THR A 98 -12.27 9.41 2.07
N GLU A 99 -11.21 9.56 2.87
CA GLU A 99 -11.06 10.69 3.78
C GLU A 99 -10.59 11.97 3.10
N ASN A 100 -10.10 11.86 1.87
CA ASN A 100 -9.55 13.00 1.12
C ASN A 100 -10.15 13.07 -0.29
N PRO A 101 -11.46 13.38 -0.39
CA PRO A 101 -12.14 13.40 -1.69
C PRO A 101 -11.59 14.44 -2.66
N GLU A 102 -10.87 15.45 -2.16
CA GLU A 102 -10.23 16.47 -2.98
C GLU A 102 -9.15 15.90 -3.92
N LEU A 103 -8.66 14.69 -3.63
CA LEU A 103 -7.70 14.03 -4.52
C LEU A 103 -8.29 13.64 -5.87
N GLY A 104 -9.62 13.58 -5.96
CA GLY A 104 -10.28 13.20 -7.21
C GLY A 104 -10.25 11.71 -7.51
N ILE A 105 -9.84 10.89 -6.55
CA ILE A 105 -9.79 9.44 -6.69
C ILE A 105 -11.01 8.85 -5.99
N SER A 106 -11.79 8.06 -6.72
CA SER A 106 -13.04 7.49 -6.22
C SER A 106 -13.07 5.98 -6.36
N PHE A 107 -13.64 5.32 -5.37
CA PHE A 107 -13.86 3.88 -5.39
C PHE A 107 -15.08 3.56 -6.26
N VAL A 108 -14.96 2.56 -7.12
CA VAL A 108 -16.08 2.09 -7.95
C VAL A 108 -16.76 0.93 -7.22
N LYS A 109 -17.94 1.22 -6.69
CA LYS A 109 -18.69 0.24 -5.92
C LYS A 109 -19.17 -0.92 -6.81
N ASP A 110 -19.19 -2.12 -6.22
CA ASP A 110 -19.74 -3.32 -6.85
C ASP A 110 -19.01 -3.74 -8.14
N LYS A 111 -17.74 -3.39 -8.26
CA LYS A 111 -16.94 -3.78 -9.41
C LYS A 111 -15.55 -4.22 -8.97
N THR A 112 -15.05 -5.27 -9.59
CA THR A 112 -13.68 -5.72 -9.40
C THR A 112 -13.06 -6.03 -10.77
N ILE A 113 -11.74 -5.88 -10.85
CA ILE A 113 -10.96 -6.33 -11.99
C ILE A 113 -9.89 -7.24 -11.43
N LYS A 114 -9.84 -8.49 -11.91
CA LYS A 114 -8.91 -9.52 -11.41
C LYS A 114 -8.97 -9.63 -9.88
N ARG A 115 -10.19 -9.58 -9.33
CA ARG A 115 -10.47 -9.66 -7.88
C ARG A 115 -9.92 -8.48 -7.08
N ARG A 116 -9.65 -7.36 -7.73
CA ARG A 116 -9.12 -6.17 -7.08
C ARG A 116 -10.12 -5.03 -7.14
N ALA A 117 -10.11 -4.20 -6.10
CA ALA A 117 -10.93 -3.00 -6.05
C ALA A 117 -10.60 -2.07 -7.22
N VAL A 118 -11.62 -1.46 -7.78
CA VAL A 118 -11.51 -0.57 -8.93
C VAL A 118 -11.69 0.86 -8.48
N TYR A 119 -10.89 1.74 -9.04
CA TYR A 119 -10.93 3.17 -8.75
C TYR A 119 -10.99 3.97 -10.04
N THR A 120 -11.43 5.21 -9.92
CA THR A 120 -11.37 6.18 -11.02
C THR A 120 -10.65 7.43 -10.53
N TYR A 121 -10.08 8.16 -11.46
CA TYR A 121 -9.40 9.42 -11.16
C TYR A 121 -9.98 10.52 -12.05
N LYS A 122 -10.25 11.64 -11.45
CA LYS A 122 -10.68 12.84 -12.18
C LYS A 122 -9.75 13.98 -11.80
N LYS A 123 -8.95 14.40 -12.77
CA LYS A 123 -8.04 15.50 -12.60
C LYS A 123 -8.85 16.78 -12.43
N GLY A 124 -8.63 17.46 -11.31
CA GLY A 124 -9.38 18.66 -10.94
C GLY A 124 -8.96 19.90 -11.67
#